data_083d08902e5408ccdee645a6f3e7a6e3
#
_entry.id   083d08902e5408ccdee645a6f3e7a6e3
#
_cell.length_a   1.000
_cell.length_b   1.000
_cell.length_c   1.000
_cell.angle_alpha   90.00
_cell.angle_beta   90.00
_cell.angle_gamma   90.00
#
_symmetry.space_group_name_H-M   'P 1'
#
loop_
_entity.id
_entity.type
_entity.pdbx_description
1 polymer ?
#
loop_
_entity_poly.entity_id
_entity_poly.type
_entity_poly.pdbx_seq_one_letter_code
_entity_poly.pdbx_strand_id
1 'polypeptide(L)'
;MTSIEASQEAEQTAAQTKRLLAGCHYCLGQCQDVLEQISVEDYRARTGSQSSVGAHLRHVLERFQSLLNGLPEARIDYDKRRRDPALEQSPDSAAFALNSIRRRLQQLQTDHAFTEAAALQVSESVHPGQQAATVSSSVERELMSLVSHSVHHIALIATLLRPRGYKLDEQFGKAPSTLIHQARQ
;
A
#
# COMPACT_ATOMS: atom_id res chain seq x y z
N MET A 1 33.77 -8.68 10.92
CA MET A 1 33.07 -7.54 10.29
C MET A 1 33.77 -6.28 10.76
N THR A 2 34.37 -5.50 9.87
CA THR A 2 35.02 -4.25 10.23
C THR A 2 33.96 -3.14 10.43
N SER A 3 34.28 -2.11 11.21
CA SER A 3 33.40 -0.96 11.45
C SER A 3 32.96 -0.25 10.14
N ILE A 4 33.80 -0.32 9.11
CA ILE A 4 33.53 0.25 7.78
C ILE A 4 32.48 -0.56 7.03
N GLU A 5 32.54 -1.89 7.07
CA GLU A 5 31.56 -2.79 6.44
C GLU A 5 30.19 -2.61 7.05
N ALA A 6 30.10 -2.53 8.38
CA ALA A 6 28.82 -2.28 9.08
C ALA A 6 28.20 -0.92 8.72
N SER A 7 29.01 0.13 8.53
CA SER A 7 28.53 1.46 8.11
C SER A 7 28.00 1.44 6.67
N GLN A 8 28.67 0.73 5.76
CA GLN A 8 28.24 0.61 4.36
C GLN A 8 26.94 -0.20 4.22
N GLU A 9 26.78 -1.28 4.98
CA GLU A 9 25.55 -2.05 5.01
C GLU A 9 24.36 -1.22 5.54
N ALA A 10 24.57 -0.43 6.59
CA ALA A 10 23.55 0.46 7.14
C ALA A 10 23.11 1.54 6.12
N GLU A 11 24.05 2.18 5.43
CA GLU A 11 23.76 3.15 4.38
C GLU A 11 22.99 2.52 3.20
N GLN A 12 23.36 1.32 2.78
CA GLN A 12 22.70 0.60 1.71
C GLN A 12 21.26 0.23 2.08
N THR A 13 21.04 -0.25 3.30
CA THR A 13 19.71 -0.57 3.83
C THR A 13 18.84 0.68 3.91
N ALA A 14 19.34 1.78 4.43
CA ALA A 14 18.62 3.05 4.49
C ALA A 14 18.23 3.57 3.08
N ALA A 15 19.14 3.48 2.10
CA ALA A 15 18.86 3.85 0.73
C ALA A 15 17.80 2.95 0.08
N GLN A 16 17.78 1.66 0.39
CA GLN A 16 16.77 0.72 -0.08
C GLN A 16 15.40 1.01 0.52
N THR A 17 15.32 1.20 1.83
CA THR A 17 14.07 1.56 2.52
C THR A 17 13.48 2.86 1.98
N LYS A 18 14.33 3.87 1.73
CA LYS A 18 13.89 5.12 1.09
C LYS A 18 13.23 4.90 -0.28
N ARG A 19 13.78 4.01 -1.12
CA ARG A 19 13.18 3.67 -2.43
C ARG A 19 11.83 2.97 -2.27
N LEU A 20 11.69 2.07 -1.30
CA LEU A 20 10.43 1.36 -1.04
C LEU A 20 9.35 2.31 -0.52
N LEU A 21 9.71 3.23 0.39
CA LEU A 21 8.80 4.27 0.86
C LEU A 21 8.37 5.21 -0.28
N ALA A 22 9.28 5.56 -1.19
CA ALA A 22 8.92 6.34 -2.38
C ALA A 22 7.90 5.59 -3.26
N GLY A 23 8.04 4.27 -3.43
CA GLY A 23 7.04 3.42 -4.10
C GLY A 23 5.68 3.42 -3.41
N CYS A 24 5.66 3.34 -2.07
CA CYS A 24 4.43 3.46 -1.30
C CYS A 24 3.76 4.84 -1.48
N HIS A 25 4.53 5.92 -1.41
CA HIS A 25 4.03 7.28 -1.63
C HIS A 25 3.50 7.47 -3.06
N TYR A 26 4.13 6.86 -4.06
CA TYR A 26 3.65 6.87 -5.44
C TYR A 26 2.26 6.20 -5.57
N CYS A 27 2.08 5.02 -4.98
CA CYS A 27 0.77 4.35 -4.98
C CYS A 27 -0.30 5.16 -4.23
N LEU A 28 0.03 5.71 -3.06
CA LEU A 28 -0.89 6.55 -2.30
C LEU A 28 -1.18 7.88 -3.02
N GLY A 29 -0.26 8.40 -3.84
CA GLY A 29 -0.49 9.54 -4.72
C GLY A 29 -1.60 9.24 -5.72
N GLN A 30 -1.54 8.11 -6.41
CA GLN A 30 -2.60 7.70 -7.34
C GLN A 30 -3.96 7.51 -6.64
N CYS A 31 -3.97 6.97 -5.41
CA CYS A 31 -5.21 6.91 -4.63
C CYS A 31 -5.76 8.30 -4.32
N GLN A 32 -4.90 9.27 -4.02
CA GLN A 32 -5.30 10.66 -3.79
C GLN A 32 -5.89 11.29 -5.04
N ASP A 33 -5.25 11.11 -6.22
CA ASP A 33 -5.72 11.65 -7.50
C ASP A 33 -7.15 11.17 -7.83
N VAL A 34 -7.50 9.94 -7.44
CA VAL A 34 -8.87 9.43 -7.54
C VAL A 34 -9.80 10.15 -6.57
N LEU A 35 -9.41 10.26 -5.30
CA LEU A 35 -10.25 10.87 -4.25
C LEU A 35 -10.55 12.34 -4.52
N GLU A 36 -9.66 13.06 -5.21
CA GLU A 36 -9.82 14.48 -5.54
C GLU A 36 -10.85 14.73 -6.67
N GLN A 37 -11.14 13.73 -7.50
CA GLN A 37 -12.01 13.91 -8.66
C GLN A 37 -13.28 13.06 -8.65
N ILE A 38 -13.36 12.02 -7.81
CA ILE A 38 -14.46 11.07 -7.84
C ILE A 38 -15.71 11.62 -7.16
N SER A 39 -16.87 11.42 -7.79
CA SER A 39 -18.16 11.67 -7.12
C SER A 39 -18.44 10.62 -6.04
N VAL A 40 -19.21 10.99 -5.02
CA VAL A 40 -19.63 10.05 -3.96
C VAL A 40 -20.45 8.89 -4.56
N GLU A 41 -21.23 9.16 -5.61
CA GLU A 41 -22.02 8.16 -6.31
C GLU A 41 -21.11 7.12 -6.98
N ASP A 42 -20.15 7.54 -7.81
CA ASP A 42 -19.21 6.63 -8.49
C ASP A 42 -18.30 5.90 -7.52
N TYR A 43 -17.92 6.54 -6.40
CA TYR A 43 -17.12 5.93 -5.35
C TYR A 43 -17.80 4.68 -4.76
N ARG A 44 -19.13 4.75 -4.58
CA ARG A 44 -19.96 3.68 -4.00
C ARG A 44 -20.52 2.72 -5.05
N ALA A 45 -20.55 3.12 -6.31
CA ALA A 45 -21.19 2.37 -7.38
C ALA A 45 -20.58 0.98 -7.55
N ARG A 46 -21.44 -0.01 -7.66
CA ARG A 46 -21.09 -1.40 -8.01
C ARG A 46 -21.65 -1.75 -9.37
N THR A 47 -20.90 -2.47 -10.18
CA THR A 47 -21.34 -2.96 -11.49
C THR A 47 -21.35 -4.48 -11.45
N GLY A 48 -22.53 -5.06 -11.44
CA GLY A 48 -22.70 -6.52 -11.32
C GLY A 48 -22.09 -7.05 -10.01
N SER A 49 -21.22 -8.04 -10.10
CA SER A 49 -20.51 -8.63 -8.95
C SER A 49 -19.20 -7.91 -8.57
N GLN A 50 -18.85 -6.83 -9.27
CA GLN A 50 -17.60 -6.11 -9.02
C GLN A 50 -17.66 -5.28 -7.74
N SER A 51 -16.53 -5.18 -7.05
CA SER A 51 -16.37 -4.27 -5.91
C SER A 51 -16.37 -2.81 -6.36
N SER A 52 -16.85 -1.91 -5.50
CA SER A 52 -16.80 -0.46 -5.75
C SER A 52 -15.37 0.09 -5.68
N VAL A 53 -15.16 1.30 -6.20
CA VAL A 53 -13.90 2.05 -6.03
C VAL A 53 -13.58 2.19 -4.53
N GLY A 54 -14.58 2.54 -3.71
CA GLY A 54 -14.43 2.66 -2.26
C GLY A 54 -14.00 1.35 -1.59
N ALA A 55 -14.51 0.20 -2.05
CA ALA A 55 -14.08 -1.11 -1.53
C ALA A 55 -12.60 -1.40 -1.84
N HIS A 56 -12.13 -1.06 -3.05
CA HIS A 56 -10.73 -1.20 -3.42
C HIS A 56 -9.83 -0.24 -2.63
N LEU A 57 -10.20 1.03 -2.51
CA LEU A 57 -9.45 2.01 -1.72
C LEU A 57 -9.40 1.64 -0.24
N ARG A 58 -10.54 1.26 0.37
CA ARG A 58 -10.55 0.73 1.74
C ARG A 58 -9.54 -0.40 1.90
N HIS A 59 -9.54 -1.36 0.97
CA HIS A 59 -8.66 -2.51 1.05
C HIS A 59 -7.17 -2.11 0.99
N VAL A 60 -6.79 -1.22 0.09
CA VAL A 60 -5.43 -0.68 0.01
C VAL A 60 -5.05 0.02 1.32
N LEU A 61 -5.87 0.97 1.78
CA LEU A 61 -5.57 1.76 2.98
C LEU A 61 -5.47 0.90 4.24
N GLU A 62 -6.36 -0.08 4.41
CA GLU A 62 -6.33 -0.98 5.56
C GLU A 62 -5.10 -1.89 5.58
N ARG A 63 -4.54 -2.28 4.43
CA ARG A 63 -3.27 -3.02 4.41
C ARG A 63 -2.10 -2.17 4.89
N PHE A 64 -2.02 -0.90 4.47
CA PHE A 64 -1.04 0.05 5.04
C PHE A 64 -1.23 0.24 6.54
N GLN A 65 -2.48 0.37 6.99
CA GLN A 65 -2.77 0.50 8.43
C GLN A 65 -2.35 -0.75 9.20
N SER A 66 -2.58 -1.95 8.67
CA SER A 66 -2.16 -3.21 9.30
C SER A 66 -0.64 -3.28 9.47
N LEU A 67 0.13 -2.94 8.43
CA LEU A 67 1.58 -2.84 8.55
C LEU A 67 1.97 -1.85 9.65
N LEU A 68 1.54 -0.59 9.52
CA LEU A 68 1.94 0.49 10.41
C LEU A 68 1.54 0.25 11.88
N ASN A 69 0.42 -0.43 12.12
CA ASN A 69 -0.04 -0.76 13.46
C ASN A 69 0.71 -1.97 14.06
N GLY A 70 1.16 -2.90 13.22
CA GLY A 70 1.86 -4.10 13.66
C GLY A 70 3.36 -3.90 13.87
N LEU A 71 3.96 -2.84 13.29
CA LEU A 71 5.40 -2.58 13.41
C LEU A 71 5.91 -2.48 14.86
N PRO A 72 5.24 -1.77 15.79
CA PRO A 72 5.73 -1.65 17.16
C PRO A 72 5.87 -2.99 17.90
N GLU A 73 5.04 -3.97 17.56
CA GLU A 73 5.02 -5.30 18.16
C GLU A 73 5.77 -6.35 17.31
N ALA A 74 6.38 -5.91 16.20
CA ALA A 74 6.98 -6.77 15.17
C ALA A 74 6.03 -7.90 14.70
N ARG A 75 4.71 -7.66 14.73
CA ARG A 75 3.67 -8.62 14.40
C ARG A 75 2.58 -8.00 13.55
N ILE A 76 2.37 -8.53 12.36
CA ILE A 76 1.38 -8.05 11.41
C ILE A 76 0.38 -9.18 11.13
N ASP A 77 -0.91 -8.86 11.25
CA ASP A 77 -2.00 -9.78 10.89
C ASP A 77 -2.89 -9.07 9.84
N TYR A 78 -2.74 -9.49 8.59
CA TYR A 78 -3.48 -8.88 7.49
C TYR A 78 -4.96 -9.30 7.45
N ASP A 79 -5.36 -10.33 8.17
CA ASP A 79 -6.76 -10.77 8.25
C ASP A 79 -7.56 -9.98 9.30
N LYS A 80 -6.89 -9.47 10.36
CA LYS A 80 -7.50 -8.67 11.42
C LYS A 80 -7.68 -7.20 11.05
N ARG A 81 -8.00 -6.93 9.78
CA ARG A 81 -8.35 -5.58 9.32
C ARG A 81 -9.71 -5.17 9.87
N ARG A 82 -9.87 -3.89 10.15
CA ARG A 82 -11.14 -3.34 10.70
C ARG A 82 -12.31 -3.47 9.75
N ARG A 83 -12.08 -3.55 8.42
CA ARG A 83 -13.10 -3.50 7.36
C ARG A 83 -14.05 -2.33 7.58
N ASP A 84 -13.46 -1.14 7.83
CA ASP A 84 -14.18 0.06 8.21
C ASP A 84 -15.12 0.51 7.07
N PRO A 85 -16.46 0.44 7.28
CA PRO A 85 -17.41 0.82 6.24
C PRO A 85 -17.33 2.30 5.89
N ALA A 86 -16.84 3.17 6.78
CA ALA A 86 -16.67 4.59 6.48
C ALA A 86 -15.67 4.81 5.33
N LEU A 87 -14.59 4.03 5.29
CA LEU A 87 -13.61 4.12 4.19
C LEU A 87 -14.18 3.65 2.85
N GLU A 88 -15.15 2.73 2.84
CA GLU A 88 -15.81 2.25 1.62
C GLU A 88 -16.91 3.20 1.14
N GLN A 89 -17.54 3.95 2.06
CA GLN A 89 -18.73 4.75 1.77
C GLN A 89 -18.44 6.24 1.63
N SER A 90 -17.30 6.74 2.11
CA SER A 90 -16.99 8.17 2.13
C SER A 90 -15.59 8.44 1.55
N PRO A 91 -15.49 9.15 0.41
CA PRO A 91 -14.22 9.63 -0.11
C PRO A 91 -13.44 10.48 0.90
N ASP A 92 -14.13 11.33 1.68
CA ASP A 92 -13.51 12.18 2.70
C ASP A 92 -12.88 11.36 3.82
N SER A 93 -13.57 10.29 4.28
CA SER A 93 -13.01 9.37 5.28
C SER A 93 -11.79 8.64 4.75
N ALA A 94 -11.81 8.21 3.49
CA ALA A 94 -10.67 7.59 2.83
C ALA A 94 -9.51 8.57 2.67
N ALA A 95 -9.76 9.82 2.29
CA ALA A 95 -8.75 10.88 2.19
C ALA A 95 -8.10 11.20 3.54
N PHE A 96 -8.89 11.25 4.61
CA PHE A 96 -8.37 11.43 5.97
C PHE A 96 -7.45 10.27 6.39
N ALA A 97 -7.86 9.03 6.15
CA ALA A 97 -7.05 7.84 6.44
C ALA A 97 -5.76 7.81 5.61
N LEU A 98 -5.84 8.14 4.30
CA LEU A 98 -4.69 8.24 3.40
C LEU A 98 -3.66 9.25 3.92
N ASN A 99 -4.10 10.45 4.31
CA ASN A 99 -3.23 11.48 4.86
C ASN A 99 -2.56 11.05 6.18
N SER A 100 -3.28 10.32 7.03
CA SER A 100 -2.72 9.74 8.25
C SER A 100 -1.63 8.70 7.95
N ILE A 101 -1.87 7.82 6.97
CA ILE A 101 -0.89 6.82 6.51
C ILE A 101 0.37 7.50 5.96
N ARG A 102 0.21 8.52 5.10
CA ARG A 102 1.35 9.27 4.52
C ARG A 102 2.25 9.89 5.59
N ARG A 103 1.65 10.51 6.61
CA ARG A 103 2.41 11.08 7.74
C ARG A 103 3.20 10.02 8.50
N ARG A 104 2.59 8.87 8.77
CA ARG A 104 3.27 7.77 9.45
C ARG A 104 4.40 7.16 8.63
N LEU A 105 4.24 7.02 7.31
CA LEU A 105 5.33 6.58 6.42
C LEU A 105 6.48 7.60 6.38
N GLN A 106 6.19 8.90 6.43
CA GLN A 106 7.23 9.94 6.54
C GLN A 106 7.99 9.83 7.87
N GLN A 107 7.29 9.55 8.97
CA GLN A 107 7.93 9.30 10.27
C GLN A 107 8.85 8.08 10.22
N LEU A 108 8.44 6.99 9.56
CA LEU A 108 9.30 5.82 9.35
C LEU A 108 10.59 6.15 8.59
N GLN A 109 10.56 7.13 7.68
CA GLN A 109 11.74 7.56 6.94
C GLN A 109 12.76 8.28 7.81
N THR A 110 12.33 8.95 8.88
CA THR A 110 13.19 9.70 9.81
C THR A 110 13.64 8.86 11.01
N ASP A 111 12.90 7.82 11.32
CA ASP A 111 13.11 6.98 12.50
C ASP A 111 14.03 5.81 12.14
N HIS A 112 15.34 5.96 12.38
CA HIS A 112 16.33 4.93 12.11
C HIS A 112 16.12 3.62 12.91
N ALA A 113 15.24 3.64 13.91
CA ALA A 113 14.91 2.48 14.74
C ALA A 113 14.31 1.29 13.96
N PHE A 114 13.77 1.53 12.74
CA PHE A 114 13.20 0.48 11.90
C PHE A 114 14.22 -0.25 11.01
N THR A 115 15.44 0.28 10.85
CA THR A 115 16.51 -0.36 10.08
C THR A 115 17.20 -1.49 10.85
N GLU A 116 17.04 -1.55 12.17
CA GLU A 116 17.54 -2.65 13.03
C GLU A 116 16.42 -3.66 13.38
N ALA A 117 15.30 -3.63 12.66
CA ALA A 117 14.11 -4.36 13.05
C ALA A 117 14.34 -5.87 13.07
N ALA A 118 14.06 -6.44 14.23
CA ALA A 118 13.82 -7.86 14.42
C ALA A 118 12.89 -8.40 13.32
N ALA A 119 13.10 -9.66 12.92
CA ALA A 119 12.24 -10.32 11.95
C ALA A 119 10.76 -10.13 12.32
N LEU A 120 9.96 -9.57 11.40
CA LEU A 120 8.53 -9.45 11.57
C LEU A 120 7.87 -10.82 11.51
N GLN A 121 6.84 -11.03 12.33
CA GLN A 121 5.93 -12.18 12.16
C GLN A 121 4.69 -11.71 11.42
N VAL A 122 4.45 -12.26 10.24
CA VAL A 122 3.34 -11.87 9.37
C VAL A 122 2.37 -13.02 9.21
N SER A 123 1.09 -12.77 9.49
CA SER A 123 0.01 -13.74 9.36
C SER A 123 -0.98 -13.30 8.28
N GLU A 124 -1.36 -14.21 7.40
CA GLU A 124 -2.39 -14.01 6.37
C GLU A 124 -3.04 -15.34 5.97
N SER A 125 -4.34 -15.35 5.73
CA SER A 125 -5.07 -16.50 5.20
C SER A 125 -4.71 -16.72 3.73
N VAL A 126 -4.18 -17.89 3.41
CA VAL A 126 -3.80 -18.29 2.05
C VAL A 126 -4.76 -19.34 1.47
N HIS A 127 -5.65 -19.88 2.29
CA HIS A 127 -6.67 -20.86 1.87
C HIS A 127 -7.93 -20.73 2.74
N PRO A 128 -9.15 -20.67 2.14
CA PRO A 128 -10.40 -20.37 2.87
C PRO A 128 -10.80 -21.43 3.92
N GLY A 129 -10.28 -22.64 3.85
CA GLY A 129 -10.59 -23.73 4.78
C GLY A 129 -9.47 -24.07 5.75
N GLN A 130 -8.44 -23.24 5.88
CA GLN A 130 -7.27 -23.51 6.72
C GLN A 130 -6.96 -22.33 7.65
N GLN A 131 -6.18 -22.60 8.68
CA GLN A 131 -5.66 -21.52 9.54
C GLN A 131 -4.72 -20.61 8.74
N ALA A 132 -4.65 -19.34 9.14
CA ALA A 132 -3.73 -18.40 8.56
C ALA A 132 -2.28 -18.90 8.63
N ALA A 133 -1.54 -18.75 7.55
CA ALA A 133 -0.11 -19.00 7.56
C ALA A 133 0.61 -17.85 8.31
N THR A 134 1.61 -18.19 9.12
CA THR A 134 2.49 -17.23 9.77
C THR A 134 3.92 -17.47 9.30
N VAL A 135 4.56 -16.42 8.80
CA VAL A 135 5.93 -16.47 8.26
C VAL A 135 6.78 -15.33 8.82
N SER A 136 8.08 -15.54 8.86
CA SER A 136 9.03 -14.45 9.12
C SER A 136 9.17 -13.57 7.88
N SER A 137 9.21 -12.25 8.09
CA SER A 137 9.36 -11.24 7.05
C SER A 137 10.25 -10.09 7.51
N SER A 138 10.46 -9.08 6.68
CA SER A 138 11.12 -7.82 7.02
C SER A 138 10.25 -6.63 6.63
N VAL A 139 10.57 -5.44 7.17
CA VAL A 139 9.87 -4.19 6.82
C VAL A 139 9.96 -3.93 5.32
N GLU A 140 11.13 -4.12 4.71
CA GLU A 140 11.37 -3.92 3.28
C GLU A 140 10.50 -4.87 2.43
N ARG A 141 10.42 -6.13 2.84
CA ARG A 141 9.60 -7.14 2.14
C ARG A 141 8.13 -6.77 2.21
N GLU A 142 7.65 -6.29 3.35
CA GLU A 142 6.27 -5.87 3.53
C GLU A 142 5.96 -4.57 2.76
N LEU A 143 6.86 -3.58 2.76
CA LEU A 143 6.70 -2.38 1.92
C LEU A 143 6.63 -2.73 0.42
N MET A 144 7.48 -3.65 -0.05
CA MET A 144 7.45 -4.14 -1.43
C MET A 144 6.12 -4.84 -1.74
N SER A 145 5.62 -5.65 -0.81
CA SER A 145 4.32 -6.33 -0.92
C SER A 145 3.18 -5.32 -1.03
N LEU A 146 3.19 -4.27 -0.19
CA LEU A 146 2.18 -3.19 -0.25
C LEU A 146 2.19 -2.48 -1.59
N VAL A 147 3.36 -2.15 -2.15
CA VAL A 147 3.45 -1.53 -3.49
C VAL A 147 2.81 -2.42 -4.55
N SER A 148 3.21 -3.69 -4.61
CA SER A 148 2.69 -4.65 -5.59
C SER A 148 1.18 -4.84 -5.47
N HIS A 149 0.68 -4.99 -4.25
CA HIS A 149 -0.74 -5.14 -3.94
C HIS A 149 -1.55 -3.88 -4.28
N SER A 150 -1.01 -2.69 -3.95
CA SER A 150 -1.66 -1.41 -4.27
C SER A 150 -1.78 -1.20 -5.78
N VAL A 151 -0.73 -1.47 -6.55
CA VAL A 151 -0.75 -1.38 -8.03
C VAL A 151 -1.86 -2.27 -8.60
N HIS A 152 -2.04 -3.50 -8.09
CA HIS A 152 -3.14 -4.36 -8.52
C HIS A 152 -4.52 -3.71 -8.30
N HIS A 153 -4.79 -3.18 -7.10
CA HIS A 153 -6.07 -2.54 -6.81
C HIS A 153 -6.27 -1.22 -7.55
N ILE A 154 -5.21 -0.44 -7.74
CA ILE A 154 -5.27 0.81 -8.53
C ILE A 154 -5.57 0.50 -10.01
N ALA A 155 -5.01 -0.58 -10.56
CA ALA A 155 -5.36 -1.05 -11.90
C ALA A 155 -6.84 -1.45 -12.02
N LEU A 156 -7.41 -2.13 -11.01
CA LEU A 156 -8.84 -2.42 -10.95
C LEU A 156 -9.68 -1.15 -10.88
N ILE A 157 -9.28 -0.16 -10.08
CA ILE A 157 -9.93 1.15 -10.03
C ILE A 157 -9.92 1.81 -11.41
N ALA A 158 -8.81 1.74 -12.15
CA ALA A 158 -8.73 2.27 -13.51
C ALA A 158 -9.77 1.61 -14.44
N THR A 159 -10.00 0.30 -14.33
CA THR A 159 -11.00 -0.41 -15.14
C THR A 159 -12.44 -0.01 -14.79
N LEU A 160 -12.69 0.44 -13.58
CA LEU A 160 -14.00 0.94 -13.14
C LEU A 160 -14.26 2.39 -13.57
N LEU A 161 -13.22 3.24 -13.56
CA LEU A 161 -13.37 4.68 -13.76
C LEU A 161 -13.24 5.13 -15.23
N ARG A 162 -12.36 4.51 -16.03
CA ARG A 162 -12.20 4.87 -17.45
C ARG A 162 -13.49 4.76 -18.26
N PRO A 163 -14.30 3.69 -18.15
CA PRO A 163 -15.58 3.60 -18.85
C PRO A 163 -16.62 4.66 -18.42
N ARG A 164 -16.43 5.25 -17.23
CA ARG A 164 -17.26 6.35 -16.69
C ARG A 164 -16.79 7.74 -17.11
N GLY A 165 -15.75 7.82 -17.94
CA GLY A 165 -15.24 9.09 -18.49
C GLY A 165 -14.24 9.82 -17.60
N TYR A 166 -13.76 9.22 -16.51
CA TYR A 166 -12.69 9.80 -15.68
C TYR A 166 -11.36 9.84 -16.44
N LYS A 167 -10.72 10.98 -16.43
CA LYS A 167 -9.41 11.19 -17.05
C LYS A 167 -8.32 10.80 -16.06
N LEU A 168 -7.86 9.56 -16.17
CA LEU A 168 -6.73 9.05 -15.40
C LEU A 168 -5.46 9.15 -16.25
N ASP A 169 -4.35 9.48 -15.59
CA ASP A 169 -3.02 9.47 -16.23
C ASP A 169 -2.77 8.14 -16.93
N GLU A 170 -1.99 8.17 -18.03
CA GLU A 170 -1.66 6.96 -18.78
C GLU A 170 -0.88 5.93 -17.98
N GLN A 171 -0.12 6.38 -16.99
CA GLN A 171 0.67 5.55 -16.08
C GLN A 171 -0.16 5.00 -14.91
N PHE A 172 -1.38 5.53 -14.71
CA PHE A 172 -2.24 5.15 -13.59
C PHE A 172 -2.55 3.65 -13.59
N GLY A 173 -2.21 2.99 -12.47
CA GLY A 173 -2.40 1.55 -12.27
C GLY A 173 -1.42 0.66 -13.02
N LYS A 174 -0.40 1.22 -13.69
CA LYS A 174 0.66 0.42 -14.31
C LYS A 174 1.74 0.08 -13.27
N ALA A 175 2.26 -1.14 -13.37
CA ALA A 175 3.39 -1.54 -12.54
C ALA A 175 4.65 -0.74 -12.90
N PRO A 176 5.50 -0.35 -11.92
CA PRO A 176 6.75 0.37 -12.20
C PRO A 176 7.64 -0.33 -13.22
N SER A 177 7.73 -1.67 -13.18
CA SER A 177 8.48 -2.47 -14.17
C SER A 177 7.94 -2.32 -15.60
N THR A 178 6.63 -2.20 -15.77
CA THR A 178 5.97 -1.96 -17.06
C THR A 178 6.35 -0.57 -17.60
N LEU A 179 6.30 0.46 -16.74
CA LEU A 179 6.67 1.82 -17.12
C LEU A 179 8.14 1.93 -17.53
N ILE A 180 9.04 1.27 -16.78
CA ILE A 180 10.48 1.22 -17.12
C ILE A 180 10.69 0.52 -18.46
N HIS A 181 9.97 -0.57 -18.73
CA HIS A 181 10.07 -1.28 -20.01
C HIS A 181 9.59 -0.40 -21.17
N GLN A 182 8.44 0.28 -21.04
CA GLN A 182 7.89 1.18 -22.04
C GLN A 182 8.79 2.39 -22.33
N ALA A 183 9.48 2.93 -21.33
CA ALA A 183 10.40 4.06 -21.48
C ALA A 183 11.71 3.71 -22.23
N ARG A 184 12.00 2.43 -22.44
CA ARG A 184 13.20 1.94 -23.15
C ARG A 184 12.93 1.59 -24.62
N GLN A 185 11.67 1.67 -25.06
CA GLN A 185 11.24 1.45 -26.44
C GLN A 185 11.17 2.76 -27.22
#